data_bb24ba580efb9bc83e9572dc6ca255e7
#
_entry.id   bb24ba580efb9bc83e9572dc6ca255e7
#
_cell.length_a   1.000
_cell.length_b   1.000
_cell.length_c   1.000
_cell.angle_alpha   90.00
_cell.angle_beta   90.00
_cell.angle_gamma   90.00
#
_symmetry.space_group_name_H-M   'P 1'
#
loop_
_entity.id
_entity.type
_entity.pdbx_description
1 polymer ?
#
loop_
_entity_poly.entity_id
_entity_poly.type
_entity_poly.pdbx_seq_one_letter_code
_entity_poly.pdbx_strand_id
1 'polypeptide(L)'
;MAYQYKKETGIASTFGEEIYSVPTNKVITLIGCRAANRDHNVPHTFHITVDDVLISGRNTPLPIGSAIDIMVGSKLIIEANSVIRAYSDENNTVDIYISFLEQ
;
A
#
# COMPACT_ATOMS: atom_id res chain seq x y z
N MET A 1 22.12 -3.81 15.29
CA MET A 1 20.82 -4.29 14.80
C MET A 1 20.75 -4.15 13.30
N ALA A 2 20.35 -5.19 12.60
CA ALA A 2 20.36 -5.16 11.14
C ALA A 2 18.99 -4.79 10.62
N TYR A 3 18.95 -3.86 9.66
CA TYR A 3 17.76 -3.57 8.89
C TYR A 3 17.77 -4.46 7.66
N GLN A 4 16.61 -4.95 7.28
CA GLN A 4 16.44 -5.66 6.03
C GLN A 4 15.52 -4.87 5.11
N TYR A 5 15.98 -4.67 3.87
CA TYR A 5 15.12 -4.15 2.82
C TYR A 5 14.18 -5.25 2.37
N LYS A 6 12.90 -4.94 2.35
CA LYS A 6 11.87 -5.88 1.90
C LYS A 6 10.87 -5.19 0.99
N LYS A 7 10.14 -6.01 0.25
CA LYS A 7 9.04 -5.54 -0.59
C LYS A 7 7.89 -6.52 -0.49
N GLU A 8 6.70 -6.01 -0.65
CA GLU A 8 5.49 -6.80 -0.74
C GLU A 8 4.61 -6.25 -1.84
N THR A 9 3.85 -7.12 -2.48
CA THR A 9 2.94 -6.73 -3.55
C THR A 9 1.57 -7.34 -3.29
N GLY A 10 0.56 -6.76 -3.91
CA GLY A 10 -0.79 -7.29 -3.84
C GLY A 10 -1.70 -6.55 -4.80
N ILE A 11 -2.92 -7.02 -4.89
CA ILE A 11 -3.96 -6.39 -5.70
C ILE A 11 -5.02 -5.87 -4.76
N ALA A 12 -5.27 -4.57 -4.79
CA ALA A 12 -6.29 -3.95 -3.95
C ALA A 12 -7.67 -4.55 -4.23
N SER A 13 -8.52 -4.58 -3.22
CA SER A 13 -9.86 -5.11 -3.32
C SER A 13 -10.88 -4.15 -2.74
N THR A 14 -12.15 -4.39 -3.00
CA THR A 14 -13.23 -3.58 -2.41
C THR A 14 -13.36 -3.83 -0.90
N PHE A 15 -12.84 -4.95 -0.42
CA PHE A 15 -12.90 -5.33 1.00
C PHE A 15 -11.66 -4.97 1.79
N GLY A 16 -10.59 -4.52 1.13
CA GLY A 16 -9.32 -4.23 1.78
C GLY A 16 -8.40 -5.45 1.79
N GLU A 17 -7.63 -5.61 0.72
CA GLU A 17 -6.64 -6.69 0.63
C GLU A 17 -5.51 -6.43 1.61
N GLU A 18 -5.18 -7.45 2.41
CA GLU A 18 -4.01 -7.36 3.29
C GLU A 18 -2.75 -7.45 2.45
N ILE A 19 -1.98 -6.36 2.42
CA ILE A 19 -0.72 -6.31 1.70
C ILE A 19 0.42 -6.83 2.57
N TYR A 20 0.43 -6.44 3.83
CA TYR A 20 1.44 -6.90 4.77
C TYR A 20 0.95 -6.78 6.20
N SER A 21 1.27 -7.77 7.01
CA SER A 21 1.05 -7.75 8.45
C SER A 21 2.41 -7.75 9.12
N VAL A 22 2.69 -6.74 9.92
CA VAL A 22 4.00 -6.61 10.58
C VAL A 22 4.12 -7.70 11.65
N PRO A 23 5.17 -8.54 11.58
CA PRO A 23 5.31 -9.62 12.56
C PRO A 23 5.47 -9.12 13.99
N THR A 24 5.11 -9.98 14.94
CA THR A 24 5.37 -9.73 16.36
C THR A 24 6.88 -9.51 16.58
N ASN A 25 7.23 -8.54 17.39
CA ASN A 25 8.62 -8.16 17.69
C ASN A 25 9.37 -7.53 16.50
N LYS A 26 8.65 -7.10 15.48
CA LYS A 26 9.26 -6.37 14.37
C LYS A 26 8.64 -4.98 14.26
N VAL A 27 9.40 -4.09 13.68
CA VAL A 27 8.95 -2.74 13.33
C VAL A 27 9.38 -2.49 11.91
N ILE A 28 8.54 -1.89 11.10
CA ILE A 28 8.92 -1.53 9.74
C ILE A 28 8.94 -0.02 9.57
N THR A 29 9.81 0.44 8.69
CA THR A 29 9.80 1.80 8.19
C THR A 29 9.38 1.74 6.73
N LEU A 30 8.16 2.18 6.46
CA LEU A 30 7.62 2.20 5.10
C LEU A 30 8.29 3.35 4.34
N ILE A 31 8.95 3.04 3.23
CA ILE A 31 9.70 4.02 2.45
C ILE A 31 9.16 4.19 1.04
N GLY A 32 8.34 3.27 0.57
CA GLY A 32 7.71 3.38 -0.74
C GLY A 32 6.36 2.71 -0.75
N CYS A 33 5.41 3.32 -1.44
CA CYS A 33 4.09 2.72 -1.67
C CYS A 33 3.58 3.23 -3.00
N ARG A 34 3.39 2.31 -3.95
CA ARG A 34 2.95 2.64 -5.30
C ARG A 34 1.66 1.91 -5.62
N ALA A 35 0.74 2.62 -6.23
CA ALA A 35 -0.49 2.06 -6.77
C ALA A 35 -0.52 2.30 -8.27
N ALA A 36 -0.87 1.27 -9.04
CA ALA A 36 -0.94 1.35 -10.49
C ALA A 36 -2.27 0.81 -10.99
N ASN A 37 -2.84 1.49 -11.97
CA ASN A 37 -4.08 1.06 -12.59
C ASN A 37 -3.78 -0.06 -13.59
N ARG A 38 -4.38 -1.23 -13.38
CA ARG A 38 -4.23 -2.40 -14.27
C ARG A 38 -5.23 -2.41 -15.42
N ASP A 39 -6.26 -1.57 -15.35
CA ASP A 39 -7.32 -1.57 -16.34
C ASP A 39 -6.93 -0.70 -17.53
N HIS A 40 -7.11 -1.22 -18.73
CA HIS A 40 -6.78 -0.51 -19.96
C HIS A 40 -7.86 0.50 -20.38
N ASN A 41 -9.06 0.39 -19.83
CA ASN A 41 -10.22 1.06 -20.37
C ASN A 41 -10.91 2.02 -19.41
N VAL A 42 -10.68 1.88 -18.10
CA VAL A 42 -11.45 2.59 -17.09
C VAL A 42 -10.53 3.15 -16.02
N PRO A 43 -10.71 4.42 -15.62
CA PRO A 43 -10.01 4.94 -14.44
C PRO A 43 -10.59 4.33 -13.17
N HIS A 44 -9.77 4.22 -12.14
CA HIS A 44 -10.16 3.66 -10.85
C HIS A 44 -9.72 4.57 -9.71
N THR A 45 -10.14 4.24 -8.50
CA THR A 45 -9.72 4.94 -7.30
C THR A 45 -9.21 3.92 -6.29
N PHE A 46 -8.35 4.38 -5.38
CA PHE A 46 -7.82 3.52 -4.35
C PHE A 46 -7.60 4.29 -3.05
N HIS A 47 -7.41 3.55 -1.96
CA HIS A 47 -6.85 4.10 -0.74
C HIS A 47 -6.15 3.00 0.03
N ILE A 48 -5.23 3.40 0.90
CA ILE A 48 -4.40 2.49 1.69
C ILE A 48 -4.55 2.85 3.16
N THR A 49 -4.68 1.84 4.00
CA THR A 49 -4.82 2.02 5.44
C THR A 49 -3.75 1.25 6.20
N VAL A 50 -3.43 1.73 7.37
CA VAL A 50 -2.67 1.01 8.38
C VAL A 50 -3.54 1.00 9.63
N ASP A 51 -3.98 -0.18 10.06
CA ASP A 51 -4.90 -0.36 11.20
C ASP A 51 -6.12 0.55 11.05
N ASP A 52 -6.72 0.54 9.86
CA ASP A 52 -7.90 1.33 9.51
C ASP A 52 -7.69 2.85 9.47
N VAL A 53 -6.44 3.30 9.59
CA VAL A 53 -6.10 4.71 9.45
C VAL A 53 -5.62 4.97 8.03
N LEU A 54 -6.21 5.94 7.35
CA LEU A 54 -5.82 6.28 5.98
C LEU A 54 -4.41 6.85 5.94
N ILE A 55 -3.56 6.29 5.07
CA ILE A 55 -2.25 6.85 4.77
C ILE A 55 -2.19 7.43 3.36
N SER A 56 -3.23 7.20 2.57
CA SER A 56 -3.48 7.92 1.31
C SER A 56 -4.86 8.54 1.38
N GLY A 57 -5.15 9.50 0.51
CA GLY A 57 -6.48 10.09 0.44
C GLY A 57 -7.53 9.04 0.08
N ARG A 58 -8.70 9.10 0.70
CA ARG A 58 -9.81 8.21 0.34
C ARG A 58 -10.20 8.47 -1.12
N ASN A 59 -10.36 7.39 -1.89
CA ASN A 59 -10.70 7.46 -3.30
C ASN A 59 -9.70 8.30 -4.12
N THR A 60 -8.41 8.08 -3.89
CA THR A 60 -7.37 8.74 -4.68
C THR A 60 -7.47 8.30 -6.14
N PRO A 61 -7.56 9.26 -7.09
CA PRO A 61 -7.75 8.90 -8.49
C PRO A 61 -6.54 8.20 -9.11
N LEU A 62 -6.82 7.17 -9.91
CA LEU A 62 -5.83 6.49 -10.75
C LEU A 62 -6.35 6.50 -12.18
N PRO A 63 -5.97 7.50 -12.98
CA PRO A 63 -6.33 7.53 -14.40
C PRO A 63 -5.79 6.32 -15.16
N ILE A 64 -6.35 6.04 -16.32
CA ILE A 64 -5.89 4.99 -17.20
C ILE A 64 -4.38 5.15 -17.45
N GLY A 65 -3.63 4.06 -17.33
CA GLY A 65 -2.20 4.05 -17.62
C GLY A 65 -1.34 4.77 -16.59
N SER A 66 -1.86 5.06 -15.39
CA SER A 66 -1.12 5.81 -14.38
C SER A 66 -0.66 4.94 -13.22
N ALA A 67 0.37 5.44 -12.54
CA ALA A 67 0.84 4.92 -11.27
C ALA A 67 1.18 6.10 -10.36
N ILE A 68 0.92 5.94 -9.07
CA ILE A 68 1.13 7.00 -8.09
C ILE A 68 1.95 6.47 -6.93
N ASP A 69 3.00 7.21 -6.55
CA ASP A 69 3.76 6.98 -5.32
C ASP A 69 3.21 7.87 -4.22
N ILE A 70 2.68 7.28 -3.16
CA ILE A 70 2.11 8.06 -2.06
C ILE A 70 3.11 8.44 -0.98
N MET A 71 4.34 7.89 -1.05
CA MET A 71 5.37 8.07 -0.03
C MET A 71 6.54 8.91 -0.54
N VAL A 72 6.27 9.89 -1.36
CA VAL A 72 7.32 10.73 -1.94
C VAL A 72 7.95 11.60 -0.85
N GLY A 73 9.22 11.31 -0.53
CA GLY A 73 9.99 12.10 0.42
C GLY A 73 9.60 11.93 1.88
N SER A 74 8.70 11.02 2.21
CA SER A 74 8.30 10.78 3.59
C SER A 74 8.49 9.32 3.97
N LYS A 75 8.43 9.06 5.28
CA LYS A 75 8.57 7.71 5.83
C LYS A 75 7.54 7.53 6.93
N LEU A 76 7.07 6.30 7.08
CA LEU A 76 6.15 5.94 8.16
C LEU A 76 6.71 4.79 8.97
N ILE A 77 6.72 4.93 10.28
CA ILE A 77 7.07 3.84 11.19
C ILE A 77 5.80 3.10 11.53
N ILE A 78 5.79 1.79 11.29
CA ILE A 78 4.63 0.94 11.53
C ILE A 78 5.02 -0.13 12.53
N GLU A 79 4.27 -0.21 13.61
CA GLU A 79 4.57 -1.07 14.74
C GLU A 79 4.17 -2.52 14.51
N ALA A 80 4.67 -3.38 15.39
CA ALA A 80 4.35 -4.80 15.36
C ALA A 80 2.83 -5.04 15.38
N ASN A 81 2.41 -6.07 14.68
CA ASN A 81 1.03 -6.52 14.57
C ASN A 81 0.09 -5.57 13.80
N SER A 82 0.64 -4.49 13.24
CA SER A 82 -0.15 -3.61 12.38
C SER A 82 -0.37 -4.24 11.01
N VAL A 83 -1.48 -3.93 10.38
CA VAL A 83 -1.87 -4.50 9.09
C VAL A 83 -2.03 -3.38 8.05
N ILE A 84 -1.33 -3.55 6.93
CA ILE A 84 -1.46 -2.63 5.79
C ILE A 84 -2.46 -3.24 4.82
N ARG A 85 -3.54 -2.48 4.53
CA ARG A 85 -4.58 -2.91 3.59
C ARG A 85 -4.74 -1.93 2.46
N ALA A 86 -5.10 -2.47 1.30
CA ALA A 86 -5.33 -1.67 0.11
C ALA A 86 -6.74 -1.89 -0.41
N TYR A 87 -7.43 -0.80 -0.67
CA TYR A 87 -8.82 -0.78 -1.16
C TYR A 87 -8.86 -0.18 -2.55
N SER A 88 -9.75 -0.69 -3.37
CA SER A 88 -10.04 -0.13 -4.68
C SER A 88 -11.55 -0.08 -4.91
N ASP A 89 -11.97 0.70 -5.89
CA ASP A 89 -13.39 0.81 -6.25
C ASP A 89 -13.91 -0.47 -6.93
N GLU A 90 -13.01 -1.28 -7.49
CA GLU A 90 -13.36 -2.53 -8.16
C GLU A 90 -12.22 -3.53 -7.98
N ASN A 91 -12.56 -4.81 -7.81
CA ASN A 91 -11.57 -5.87 -7.60
C ASN A 91 -10.71 -6.08 -8.86
N ASN A 92 -9.45 -6.45 -8.64
CA ASN A 92 -8.49 -6.80 -9.69
C ASN A 92 -8.12 -5.64 -10.62
N THR A 93 -8.21 -4.40 -10.16
CA THR A 93 -7.95 -3.23 -10.99
C THR A 93 -6.76 -2.40 -10.58
N VAL A 94 -6.25 -2.57 -9.36
CA VAL A 94 -5.16 -1.76 -8.83
C VAL A 94 -4.08 -2.65 -8.23
N ASP A 95 -2.87 -2.55 -8.78
CA ASP A 95 -1.69 -3.22 -8.25
C ASP A 95 -1.04 -2.34 -7.19
N ILE A 96 -0.63 -2.96 -6.09
CA ILE A 96 0.05 -2.29 -4.99
C ILE A 96 1.45 -2.88 -4.82
N TYR A 97 2.42 -2.00 -4.63
CA TYR A 97 3.80 -2.38 -4.35
C TYR A 97 4.30 -1.52 -3.20
N ILE A 98 4.74 -2.16 -2.13
CA ILE A 98 5.34 -1.44 -1.00
C ILE A 98 6.79 -1.88 -0.81
N SER A 99 7.61 -0.95 -0.36
CA SER A 99 8.99 -1.22 0.01
C SER A 99 9.24 -0.66 1.41
N PHE A 100 9.99 -1.39 2.20
CA PHE A 100 10.19 -1.02 3.60
C PHE A 100 11.48 -1.61 4.16
N LEU A 101 11.91 -1.03 5.28
CA LEU A 101 12.98 -1.57 6.10
C LEU A 101 12.34 -2.27 7.29
N GLU A 102 12.75 -3.50 7.54
CA GLU A 102 12.27 -4.26 8.69
C GLU A 102 13.39 -4.46 9.69
N GLN A 103 13.05 -4.27 10.94
CA GLN A 103 14.02 -4.33 12.02
C GLN A 103 13.53 -5.23 13.14
#